data_4d7b70c76569df582437d583564aaf60
#
_entry.id   4d7b70c76569df582437d583564aaf60
#
_cell.length_a   1.000
_cell.length_b   1.000
_cell.length_c   1.000
_cell.angle_alpha   90.00
_cell.angle_beta   90.00
_cell.angle_gamma   90.00
#
_symmetry.space_group_name_H-M   'P 1'
#
loop_
_entity.id
_entity.type
_entity.pdbx_description
1 polymer ?
#
loop_
_entity_poly.entity_id
_entity_poly.type
_entity_poly.pdbx_seq_one_letter_code
_entity_poly.pdbx_strand_id
1 'polypeptide(L)'
;MTGAAFSVDAHSATPPFEQLRQHVLEGIADGSLPAGTRLPTVRALAEQLGLATNTVARSYRELEMAGAIETRGRSGSFVALSTDAAARAAQEAAAAYASRARALGISPDAALDYVRAALR
;
A
#
# COMPACT_ATOMS: atom_id res chain seq x y z
N MET A 1 8.57 11.19 -3.78
CA MET A 1 7.37 10.85 -4.47
C MET A 1 6.70 9.63 -3.85
N THR A 2 5.48 9.75 -3.67
CA THR A 2 4.74 8.59 -3.24
C THR A 2 4.62 7.65 -4.39
N GLY A 3 4.90 6.41 -4.16
CA GLY A 3 4.99 5.46 -5.20
C GLY A 3 3.72 5.18 -5.94
N ALA A 4 2.59 5.32 -5.41
CA ALA A 4 1.42 4.82 -6.09
C ALA A 4 0.52 5.93 -6.56
N ALA A 5 0.70 6.33 -7.80
CA ALA A 5 -0.27 7.15 -8.49
C ALA A 5 -1.28 6.19 -9.11
N PHE A 6 -2.44 6.04 -8.47
CA PHE A 6 -3.51 5.24 -9.04
C PHE A 6 -4.18 6.01 -10.16
N SER A 7 -4.36 5.36 -11.29
CA SER A 7 -5.08 5.95 -12.41
C SER A 7 -5.83 4.85 -13.16
N VAL A 8 -6.86 5.26 -13.89
CA VAL A 8 -7.70 4.33 -14.64
C VAL A 8 -7.97 4.95 -16.00
N ASP A 9 -7.79 4.16 -17.06
CA ASP A 9 -8.10 4.56 -18.43
C ASP A 9 -9.50 4.08 -18.77
N ALA A 10 -10.43 5.02 -18.91
CA ALA A 10 -11.82 4.72 -19.24
C ALA A 10 -12.00 4.14 -20.64
N HIS A 11 -11.01 4.34 -21.51
CA HIS A 11 -11.07 3.86 -22.90
C HIS A 11 -10.38 2.52 -23.08
N SER A 12 -9.79 1.98 -22.02
CA SER A 12 -9.14 0.67 -22.09
C SER A 12 -10.17 -0.45 -22.20
N ALA A 13 -9.81 -1.53 -22.88
CA ALA A 13 -10.61 -2.75 -22.91
C ALA A 13 -10.61 -3.46 -21.55
N THR A 14 -9.62 -3.18 -20.71
CA THR A 14 -9.54 -3.76 -19.37
C THR A 14 -10.51 -3.02 -18.44
N PRO A 15 -11.40 -3.74 -17.74
CA PRO A 15 -12.33 -3.09 -16.81
C PRO A 15 -11.61 -2.29 -15.72
N PRO A 16 -12.21 -1.19 -15.24
CA PRO A 16 -11.57 -0.37 -14.21
C PRO A 16 -11.14 -1.12 -12.95
N PHE A 17 -11.93 -2.08 -12.46
CA PHE A 17 -11.56 -2.82 -11.25
C PHE A 17 -10.29 -3.64 -11.48
N GLU A 18 -10.13 -4.17 -12.69
CA GLU A 18 -8.95 -4.96 -13.05
C GLU A 18 -7.72 -4.08 -13.23
N GLN A 19 -7.89 -2.90 -13.82
CA GLN A 19 -6.80 -1.94 -13.92
C GLN A 19 -6.28 -1.56 -12.55
N LEU A 20 -7.17 -1.29 -11.61
CA LEU A 20 -6.79 -0.92 -10.25
C LEU A 20 -6.08 -2.08 -9.56
N ARG A 21 -6.60 -3.29 -9.71
CA ARG A 21 -5.96 -4.49 -9.14
C ARG A 21 -4.54 -4.65 -9.67
N GLN A 22 -4.35 -4.50 -10.98
CA GLN A 22 -3.04 -4.61 -11.60
C GLN A 22 -2.08 -3.53 -11.10
N HIS A 23 -2.56 -2.30 -10.94
CA HIS A 23 -1.74 -1.19 -10.43
C HIS A 23 -1.21 -1.50 -9.03
N VAL A 24 -2.06 -2.02 -8.16
CA VAL A 24 -1.64 -2.39 -6.80
C VAL A 24 -0.60 -3.50 -6.84
N LEU A 25 -0.84 -4.54 -7.64
CA LEU A 25 0.09 -5.66 -7.75
C LEU A 25 1.45 -5.22 -8.31
N GLU A 26 1.44 -4.35 -9.31
CA GLU A 26 2.67 -3.79 -9.87
C GLU A 26 3.43 -2.95 -8.85
N GLY A 27 2.70 -2.15 -8.08
CA GLY A 27 3.30 -1.34 -7.03
C GLY A 27 3.95 -2.18 -5.93
N ILE A 28 3.33 -3.31 -5.59
CA ILE A 28 3.90 -4.24 -4.64
C ILE A 28 5.16 -4.89 -5.23
N ALA A 29 5.09 -5.30 -6.50
CA ALA A 29 6.20 -5.99 -7.14
C ALA A 29 7.42 -5.08 -7.34
N ASP A 30 7.20 -3.80 -7.69
CA ASP A 30 8.29 -2.87 -7.97
C ASP A 30 8.76 -2.11 -6.72
N GLY A 31 8.14 -2.33 -5.58
CA GLY A 31 8.53 -1.71 -4.32
C GLY A 31 7.93 -0.33 -4.07
N SER A 32 7.13 0.22 -4.99
CA SER A 32 6.49 1.51 -4.76
C SER A 32 5.38 1.43 -3.71
N LEU A 33 4.85 0.22 -3.48
CA LEU A 33 3.91 -0.08 -2.39
C LEU A 33 4.56 -1.10 -1.46
N PRO A 34 5.41 -0.66 -0.54
CA PRO A 34 6.07 -1.60 0.37
C PRO A 34 5.08 -2.32 1.28
N ALA A 35 5.47 -3.49 1.78
CA ALA A 35 4.68 -4.22 2.76
C ALA A 35 4.34 -3.33 3.94
N GLY A 36 3.10 -3.40 4.40
CA GLY A 36 2.61 -2.58 5.51
C GLY A 36 2.12 -1.19 5.11
N THR A 37 2.26 -0.80 3.85
CA THR A 37 1.75 0.50 3.38
C THR A 37 0.23 0.55 3.50
N ARG A 38 -0.26 1.62 4.10
CA ARG A 38 -1.70 1.84 4.18
C ARG A 38 -2.23 2.31 2.83
N LEU A 39 -3.29 1.65 2.37
CA LEU A 39 -3.96 2.01 1.12
C LEU A 39 -5.06 3.03 1.39
N PRO A 40 -5.43 3.84 0.39
CA PRO A 40 -6.59 4.72 0.52
C PRO A 40 -7.84 3.92 0.84
N THR A 41 -8.80 4.53 1.51
CA THR A 41 -10.10 3.87 1.72
C THR A 41 -10.80 3.70 0.39
N VAL A 42 -11.70 2.73 0.33
CA VAL A 42 -12.51 2.49 -0.88
C VAL A 42 -13.20 3.78 -1.32
N ARG A 43 -13.83 4.49 -0.38
CA ARG A 43 -14.55 5.73 -0.70
C ARG A 43 -13.61 6.80 -1.24
N ALA A 44 -12.48 7.02 -0.56
CA ALA A 44 -11.54 8.06 -0.97
C ALA A 44 -10.97 7.78 -2.36
N LEU A 45 -10.61 6.53 -2.62
CA LEU A 45 -10.05 6.16 -3.91
C LEU A 45 -11.10 6.24 -5.02
N ALA A 46 -12.34 5.83 -4.73
CA ALA A 46 -13.43 5.93 -5.69
C ALA A 46 -13.67 7.40 -6.09
N GLU A 47 -13.68 8.31 -5.13
CA GLU A 47 -13.80 9.75 -5.41
C GLU A 47 -12.64 10.25 -6.25
N GLN A 48 -11.43 9.87 -5.88
CA GLN A 48 -10.21 10.32 -6.56
C GLN A 48 -10.19 9.87 -8.02
N LEU A 49 -10.66 8.67 -8.29
CA LEU A 49 -10.62 8.08 -9.64
C LEU A 49 -11.91 8.28 -10.44
N GLY A 50 -12.94 8.84 -9.81
CA GLY A 50 -14.24 9.00 -10.47
C GLY A 50 -14.93 7.67 -10.74
N LEU A 51 -14.74 6.69 -9.86
CA LEU A 51 -15.33 5.36 -9.99
C LEU A 51 -16.41 5.14 -8.95
N ALA A 52 -17.29 4.17 -9.22
CA ALA A 52 -18.27 3.71 -8.21
C ALA A 52 -17.52 3.03 -7.07
N THR A 53 -18.02 3.19 -5.85
CA THR A 53 -17.40 2.54 -4.68
C THR A 53 -17.37 1.03 -4.83
N ASN A 54 -18.41 0.43 -5.44
CA ASN A 54 -18.44 -1.02 -5.66
C ASN A 54 -17.31 -1.50 -6.57
N THR A 55 -16.89 -0.69 -7.54
CA THR A 55 -15.79 -1.01 -8.43
C THR A 55 -14.48 -1.11 -7.66
N VAL A 56 -14.21 -0.13 -6.81
CA VAL A 56 -13.01 -0.12 -5.97
C VAL A 56 -13.09 -1.24 -4.93
N ALA A 57 -14.25 -1.43 -4.31
CA ALA A 57 -14.45 -2.48 -3.32
C ALA A 57 -14.18 -3.87 -3.92
N ARG A 58 -14.61 -4.10 -5.16
CA ARG A 58 -14.34 -5.37 -5.84
C ARG A 58 -12.85 -5.62 -6.01
N SER A 59 -12.13 -4.58 -6.43
CA SER A 59 -10.68 -4.65 -6.58
C SER A 59 -10.01 -5.03 -5.27
N TYR A 60 -10.39 -4.37 -4.18
CA TYR A 60 -9.82 -4.64 -2.87
C TYR A 60 -10.15 -6.05 -2.39
N ARG A 61 -11.38 -6.52 -2.61
CA ARG A 61 -11.75 -7.88 -2.22
C ARG A 61 -10.90 -8.92 -2.95
N GLU A 62 -10.67 -8.72 -4.26
CA GLU A 62 -9.86 -9.67 -5.02
C GLU A 62 -8.40 -9.64 -4.57
N LEU A 63 -7.87 -8.47 -4.26
CA LEU A 63 -6.51 -8.34 -3.73
C LEU A 63 -6.39 -9.00 -2.35
N GLU A 64 -7.39 -8.85 -1.51
CA GLU A 64 -7.41 -9.48 -0.19
C GLU A 64 -7.47 -11.00 -0.30
N MET A 65 -8.33 -11.51 -1.20
CA MET A 65 -8.44 -12.95 -1.44
C MET A 65 -7.13 -13.54 -1.97
N ALA A 66 -6.39 -12.77 -2.75
CA ALA A 66 -5.09 -13.19 -3.26
C ALA A 66 -3.97 -13.06 -2.23
N GLY A 67 -4.25 -12.49 -1.07
CA GLY A 67 -3.24 -12.29 -0.03
C GLY A 67 -2.32 -11.11 -0.26
N ALA A 68 -2.64 -10.25 -1.23
CA ALA A 68 -1.81 -9.10 -1.55
C ALA A 68 -2.02 -7.93 -0.56
N ILE A 69 -3.22 -7.80 -0.05
CA ILE A 69 -3.55 -6.79 0.96
C ILE A 69 -4.29 -7.44 2.11
N GLU A 70 -4.32 -6.75 3.25
CA GLU A 70 -5.06 -7.21 4.42
C GLU A 70 -5.85 -6.04 5.01
N THR A 71 -7.04 -6.35 5.51
CA THR A 71 -7.90 -5.37 6.19
C THR A 71 -7.70 -5.55 7.70
N ARG A 72 -7.50 -4.43 8.40
CA ARG A 72 -7.26 -4.41 9.85
C ARG A 72 -8.37 -3.64 10.54
N GLY A 73 -9.58 -4.15 10.42
CA GLY A 73 -10.76 -3.55 11.04
C GLY A 73 -10.90 -2.08 10.68
N ARG A 74 -11.04 -1.23 11.70
CA ARG A 74 -11.22 0.21 11.51
C ARG A 74 -9.97 0.94 11.06
N SER A 75 -8.82 0.28 11.14
CA SER A 75 -7.55 0.89 10.72
C SER A 75 -7.41 1.00 9.21
N GLY A 76 -8.17 0.19 8.47
CA GLY A 76 -8.18 0.24 7.01
C GLY A 76 -7.51 -0.96 6.35
N SER A 77 -7.14 -0.78 5.09
CA SER A 77 -6.50 -1.81 4.29
C SER A 77 -5.03 -1.48 4.09
N PHE A 78 -4.19 -2.51 4.11
CA PHE A 78 -2.74 -2.37 4.06
C PHE A 78 -2.16 -3.41 3.10
N VAL A 79 -1.03 -3.08 2.49
CA VAL A 79 -0.26 -4.08 1.75
C VAL A 79 0.16 -5.16 2.73
N ALA A 80 -0.06 -6.43 2.35
CA ALA A 80 0.16 -7.56 3.26
C ALA A 80 1.63 -7.71 3.64
N LEU A 81 1.86 -8.13 4.88
CA LEU A 81 3.19 -8.45 5.37
C LEU A 81 3.56 -9.88 5.00
N SER A 82 4.85 -10.18 5.06
CA SER A 82 5.35 -11.53 4.77
C SER A 82 4.78 -12.57 5.73
N THR A 83 4.63 -13.82 5.24
CA THR A 83 4.26 -14.95 6.10
C THR A 83 5.46 -15.49 6.87
N ASP A 84 6.68 -15.15 6.47
CA ASP A 84 7.88 -15.49 7.23
C ASP A 84 7.90 -14.66 8.52
N ALA A 85 8.02 -15.34 9.66
CA ALA A 85 7.88 -14.68 10.96
C ALA A 85 8.93 -13.59 11.19
N ALA A 86 10.17 -13.83 10.82
CA ALA A 86 11.25 -12.85 11.02
C ALA A 86 11.06 -11.66 10.08
N ALA A 87 10.75 -11.93 8.82
CA ALA A 87 10.52 -10.87 7.84
C ALA A 87 9.29 -10.04 8.23
N ARG A 88 8.22 -10.69 8.69
CA ARG A 88 7.02 -9.99 9.13
C ARG A 88 7.32 -9.06 10.30
N ALA A 89 8.06 -9.55 11.30
CA ALA A 89 8.43 -8.75 12.46
C ALA A 89 9.27 -7.53 12.05
N ALA A 90 10.21 -7.72 11.12
CA ALA A 90 11.04 -6.62 10.62
C ALA A 90 10.21 -5.61 9.84
N GLN A 91 9.27 -6.08 9.02
CA GLN A 91 8.40 -5.20 8.26
C GLN A 91 7.47 -4.39 9.18
N GLU A 92 6.96 -5.00 10.24
CA GLU A 92 6.15 -4.29 11.23
C GLU A 92 6.96 -3.21 11.94
N ALA A 93 8.19 -3.53 12.33
CA ALA A 93 9.08 -2.58 12.96
C ALA A 93 9.43 -1.41 12.03
N ALA A 94 9.67 -1.72 10.75
CA ALA A 94 9.96 -0.70 9.76
C ALA A 94 8.78 0.26 9.56
N ALA A 95 7.57 -0.29 9.51
CA ALA A 95 6.36 0.53 9.36
C ALA A 95 6.15 1.44 10.57
N ALA A 96 6.38 0.92 11.77
CA ALA A 96 6.28 1.70 13.01
C ALA A 96 7.32 2.82 13.03
N TYR A 97 8.54 2.51 12.64
CA TYR A 97 9.61 3.50 12.57
C TYR A 97 9.29 4.60 11.56
N ALA A 98 8.83 4.22 10.37
CA ALA A 98 8.47 5.19 9.33
C ALA A 98 7.37 6.14 9.80
N SER A 99 6.36 5.60 10.46
CA SER A 99 5.27 6.41 11.03
C SER A 99 5.80 7.39 12.07
N ARG A 100 6.66 6.92 12.94
CA ARG A 100 7.26 7.77 14.00
C ARG A 100 8.15 8.85 13.40
N ALA A 101 8.95 8.49 12.40
CA ALA A 101 9.85 9.45 11.74
C ALA A 101 9.04 10.55 11.06
N ARG A 102 7.93 10.21 10.40
CA ARG A 102 7.06 11.21 9.79
C ARG A 102 6.45 12.15 10.84
N ALA A 103 6.01 11.59 11.97
CA ALA A 103 5.45 12.38 13.06
C ALA A 103 6.47 13.36 13.64
N LEU A 104 7.75 12.98 13.63
CA LEU A 104 8.84 13.83 14.11
C LEU A 104 9.37 14.80 13.05
N GLY A 105 8.83 14.76 11.84
CA GLY A 105 9.28 15.63 10.76
C GLY A 105 10.63 15.24 10.18
N ILE A 106 11.06 14.00 10.36
CA ILE A 106 12.33 13.51 9.85
C ILE A 106 12.16 13.11 8.39
N SER A 107 13.08 13.58 7.52
CA SER A 107 13.02 13.26 6.10
C SER A 107 13.31 11.76 5.87
N PRO A 108 12.83 11.19 4.76
CA PRO A 108 13.15 9.80 4.43
C PRO A 108 14.65 9.51 4.38
N ASP A 109 15.44 10.41 3.82
CA ASP A 109 16.89 10.23 3.74
C ASP A 109 17.54 10.18 5.11
N ALA A 110 17.17 11.12 5.98
CA ALA A 110 17.68 11.13 7.36
C ALA A 110 17.22 9.89 8.12
N ALA A 111 15.98 9.47 7.92
CA ALA A 111 15.44 8.27 8.57
C ALA A 111 16.23 7.02 8.16
N LEU A 112 16.59 6.91 6.88
CA LEU A 112 17.41 5.80 6.39
C LEU A 112 18.82 5.84 6.99
N ASP A 113 19.41 7.01 7.12
CA ASP A 113 20.74 7.16 7.71
C ASP A 113 20.77 6.68 9.15
N TYR A 114 19.74 6.99 9.93
CA TYR A 114 19.63 6.52 11.31
C TYR A 114 19.56 4.98 11.36
N VAL A 115 18.80 4.39 10.45
CA VAL A 115 18.70 2.92 10.39
C VAL A 115 20.04 2.31 10.02
N ARG A 116 20.74 2.87 9.03
CA ARG A 116 22.06 2.38 8.64
C ARG A 116 23.05 2.42 9.81
N ALA A 117 23.03 3.52 10.56
CA ALA A 117 23.87 3.66 11.74
C ALA A 117 23.54 2.60 12.79
N ALA A 118 22.26 2.33 13.00
CA ALA A 118 21.82 1.34 13.98
C ALA A 118 22.18 -0.09 13.59
N LEU A 119 22.32 -0.36 12.31
CA LEU A 119 22.63 -1.70 11.80
C LEU A 119 24.11 -2.03 11.76
N ARG A 120 24.97 -1.09 12.05
CA ARG A 120 26.43 -1.32 12.03
C ARG A 120 26.90 -2.17 13.21
#